data_db03ddb090bcb01621eadfaee14698bf
#
_entry.id   db03ddb090bcb01621eadfaee14698bf
#
_cell.length_a   1.000
_cell.length_b   1.000
_cell.length_c   1.000
_cell.angle_alpha   90.00
_cell.angle_beta   90.00
_cell.angle_gamma   90.00
#
_symmetry.space_group_name_H-M   'P 1'
#
loop_
_entity.id
_entity.type
_entity.pdbx_description
1 polymer ?
#
loop_
_entity_poly.entity_id
_entity_poly.type
_entity_poly.pdbx_seq_one_letter_code
_entity_poly.pdbx_strand_id
1 'polypeptide(L)'
;MRTVDLRSDTLTRPTPAMREAMMTAEVGDDVFGEDPTINKLQDKIAEMTGKEAALFVTSGTQGNQVSLNAQTRPGQEVICDKNCHIFNYECGSAAMLAGVQLNALDGKNGLLNKTMIEAAIRPEDDHYPQTGLICLENTHNRGGGNIYPLDEMRCIYEFAQSQQLPVHLDGARLWNATVATGISLKEYCQYTDSVSLCFSKGLGAPVGSIVAGDKAFIQQAHLYRKAYGGGIRQGGILAAAALHAIEHQLPKLAEDHRRAKAFAEALHQMSGIHVPPETVETNIVIFEVDPKKIDAADLVRQLQVNGVLMFQFGPTRIRAVMHLHITDEDVAFALPVFRKILA
;
A
#
# COMPACT_ATOMS: atom_id res chain seq x y z
N MET A 1 20.61 -2.71 24.28
CA MET A 1 19.46 -1.79 24.55
C MET A 1 18.29 -2.30 23.73
N ARG A 2 17.06 -2.36 24.29
CA ARG A 2 15.85 -2.75 23.52
C ARG A 2 15.58 -1.69 22.46
N THR A 3 15.23 -2.11 21.24
CA THR A 3 14.83 -1.21 20.16
C THR A 3 13.47 -1.63 19.66
N VAL A 4 12.53 -0.69 19.63
CA VAL A 4 11.18 -0.82 19.07
C VAL A 4 11.12 0.00 17.81
N ASP A 5 10.98 -0.65 16.66
CA ASP A 5 11.04 0.01 15.36
C ASP A 5 9.63 0.17 14.76
N LEU A 6 9.05 1.34 14.93
CA LEU A 6 7.72 1.73 14.45
C LEU A 6 7.77 2.55 13.15
N ARG A 7 8.88 2.55 12.42
CA ARG A 7 9.05 3.38 11.22
C ARG A 7 8.17 2.94 10.05
N SER A 8 8.09 1.62 9.79
CA SER A 8 7.34 1.09 8.64
C SER A 8 7.12 -0.42 8.75
N ASP A 9 6.03 -0.91 8.21
CA ASP A 9 5.78 -2.34 8.00
C ASP A 9 6.67 -2.96 6.89
N THR A 10 7.36 -2.14 6.10
CA THR A 10 8.37 -2.61 5.14
C THR A 10 9.65 -3.15 5.80
N LEU A 11 9.79 -2.99 7.12
CA LEU A 11 10.92 -3.50 7.90
C LEU A 11 10.69 -4.93 8.41
N THR A 12 9.54 -5.51 8.13
CA THR A 12 9.23 -6.89 8.48
C THR A 12 10.21 -7.85 7.81
N ARG A 13 10.48 -8.95 8.51
CA ARG A 13 11.38 -10.00 8.05
C ARG A 13 10.60 -11.31 7.96
N PRO A 14 10.96 -12.19 7.01
CA PRO A 14 10.30 -13.47 6.88
C PRO A 14 10.48 -14.32 8.15
N THR A 15 9.38 -14.91 8.61
CA THR A 15 9.39 -15.81 9.76
C THR A 15 10.21 -17.08 9.47
N PRO A 16 10.63 -17.85 10.49
CA PRO A 16 11.28 -19.13 10.26
C PRO A 16 10.47 -20.07 9.35
N ALA A 17 9.16 -20.14 9.55
CA ALA A 17 8.26 -20.97 8.70
C ALA A 17 8.19 -20.46 7.25
N MET A 18 8.19 -19.13 7.02
CA MET A 18 8.32 -18.59 5.66
C MET A 18 9.63 -18.98 5.00
N ARG A 19 10.75 -18.92 5.75
CA ARG A 19 12.08 -19.32 5.24
C ARG A 19 12.11 -20.79 4.87
N GLU A 20 11.48 -21.65 5.66
CA GLU A 20 11.31 -23.07 5.35
C GLU A 20 10.50 -23.28 4.06
N ALA A 21 9.38 -22.59 3.92
CA ALA A 21 8.59 -22.63 2.69
C ALA A 21 9.38 -22.16 1.46
N MET A 22 10.21 -21.11 1.61
CA MET A 22 11.10 -20.65 0.55
C MET A 22 12.17 -21.68 0.17
N MET A 23 12.77 -22.36 1.17
CA MET A 23 13.82 -23.35 0.97
C MET A 23 13.31 -24.60 0.25
N THR A 24 12.07 -24.98 0.50
CA THR A 24 11.44 -26.20 -0.05
C THR A 24 10.55 -25.93 -1.27
N ALA A 25 10.54 -24.68 -1.78
CA ALA A 25 9.70 -24.33 -2.91
C ALA A 25 10.10 -25.07 -4.19
N GLU A 26 9.10 -25.62 -4.88
CA GLU A 26 9.27 -26.12 -6.24
C GLU A 26 9.43 -24.93 -7.20
N VAL A 27 10.41 -24.97 -8.10
CA VAL A 27 10.76 -23.85 -8.96
C VAL A 27 10.92 -24.27 -10.42
N GLY A 28 10.71 -23.32 -11.31
CA GLY A 28 10.94 -23.43 -12.75
C GLY A 28 11.24 -22.04 -13.33
N ASP A 29 11.29 -21.90 -14.64
CA ASP A 29 11.54 -20.60 -15.27
C ASP A 29 10.23 -19.81 -15.42
N ASP A 30 10.07 -18.73 -14.64
CA ASP A 30 8.89 -17.85 -14.68
C ASP A 30 8.69 -17.17 -16.05
N VAL A 31 9.78 -16.89 -16.79
CA VAL A 31 9.69 -16.24 -18.10
C VAL A 31 9.04 -17.17 -19.14
N PHE A 32 9.22 -18.47 -18.97
CA PHE A 32 8.55 -19.50 -19.80
C PHE A 32 7.20 -19.96 -19.21
N GLY A 33 6.80 -19.40 -18.03
CA GLY A 33 5.58 -19.83 -17.36
C GLY A 33 5.69 -21.21 -16.69
N GLU A 34 6.90 -21.69 -16.43
CA GLU A 34 7.18 -23.04 -15.93
C GLU A 34 7.44 -23.09 -14.43
N ASP A 35 7.43 -21.94 -13.70
CA ASP A 35 7.57 -21.94 -12.24
C ASP A 35 6.23 -22.28 -11.56
N PRO A 36 6.09 -23.48 -10.98
CA PRO A 36 4.79 -23.94 -10.47
C PRO A 36 4.35 -23.16 -9.24
N THR A 37 5.28 -22.64 -8.43
CA THR A 37 4.96 -21.88 -7.22
C THR A 37 4.51 -20.45 -7.55
N ILE A 38 5.12 -19.80 -8.55
CA ILE A 38 4.62 -18.51 -9.08
C ILE A 38 3.23 -18.70 -9.68
N ASN A 39 3.04 -19.72 -10.53
CA ASN A 39 1.75 -19.98 -11.16
C ASN A 39 0.66 -20.18 -10.11
N LYS A 40 0.93 -21.00 -9.07
CA LYS A 40 0.00 -21.21 -7.95
C LYS A 40 -0.34 -19.92 -7.21
N LEU A 41 0.63 -19.01 -7.00
CA LEU A 41 0.38 -17.72 -6.37
C LEU A 41 -0.50 -16.84 -7.25
N GLN A 42 -0.21 -16.79 -8.56
CA GLN A 42 -0.96 -15.99 -9.53
C GLN A 42 -2.42 -16.47 -9.62
N ASP A 43 -2.64 -17.77 -9.74
CA ASP A 43 -3.97 -18.37 -9.77
C ASP A 43 -4.75 -18.08 -8.48
N LYS A 44 -4.10 -18.23 -7.31
CA LYS A 44 -4.72 -17.92 -6.01
C LYS A 44 -5.15 -16.45 -5.90
N ILE A 45 -4.33 -15.52 -6.38
CA ILE A 45 -4.68 -14.09 -6.32
C ILE A 45 -5.75 -13.74 -7.35
N ALA A 46 -5.73 -14.32 -8.53
CA ALA A 46 -6.81 -14.14 -9.51
C ALA A 46 -8.16 -14.58 -8.91
N GLU A 47 -8.21 -15.76 -8.25
CA GLU A 47 -9.39 -16.24 -7.53
C GLU A 47 -9.82 -15.29 -6.41
N MET A 48 -8.88 -14.90 -5.52
CA MET A 48 -9.18 -14.05 -4.37
C MET A 48 -9.68 -12.66 -4.75
N THR A 49 -9.16 -12.09 -5.86
CA THR A 49 -9.57 -10.77 -6.38
C THR A 49 -10.79 -10.85 -7.29
N GLY A 50 -11.14 -12.04 -7.77
CA GLY A 50 -12.17 -12.24 -8.80
C GLY A 50 -11.77 -11.71 -10.16
N LYS A 51 -10.47 -11.48 -10.40
CA LYS A 51 -9.91 -11.08 -11.69
C LYS A 51 -9.59 -12.29 -12.55
N GLU A 52 -9.45 -12.08 -13.86
CA GLU A 52 -9.19 -13.18 -14.81
C GLU A 52 -7.77 -13.75 -14.69
N ALA A 53 -6.80 -12.92 -14.32
CA ALA A 53 -5.41 -13.31 -14.19
C ALA A 53 -4.65 -12.39 -13.22
N ALA A 54 -3.47 -12.85 -12.78
CA ALA A 54 -2.55 -12.06 -11.97
C ALA A 54 -1.10 -12.25 -12.46
N LEU A 55 -0.21 -11.34 -12.10
CA LEU A 55 1.19 -11.35 -12.47
C LEU A 55 2.04 -10.95 -11.27
N PHE A 56 2.94 -11.84 -10.83
CA PHE A 56 3.92 -11.53 -9.81
C PHE A 56 4.92 -10.48 -10.28
N VAL A 57 5.20 -9.50 -9.43
CA VAL A 57 6.15 -8.40 -9.65
C VAL A 57 7.07 -8.24 -8.46
N THR A 58 8.26 -7.65 -8.65
CA THR A 58 9.29 -7.59 -7.61
C THR A 58 9.00 -6.58 -6.49
N SER A 59 8.18 -5.58 -6.76
CA SER A 59 7.83 -4.52 -5.78
C SER A 59 6.49 -3.87 -6.10
N GLY A 60 5.89 -3.16 -5.13
CA GLY A 60 4.69 -2.36 -5.35
C GLY A 60 4.90 -1.28 -6.40
N THR A 61 6.06 -0.61 -6.39
CA THR A 61 6.42 0.37 -7.42
C THR A 61 6.41 -0.26 -8.82
N GLN A 62 7.00 -1.45 -8.99
CA GLN A 62 6.91 -2.14 -10.28
C GLN A 62 5.47 -2.48 -10.63
N GLY A 63 4.66 -2.92 -9.65
CA GLY A 63 3.24 -3.20 -9.85
C GLY A 63 2.47 -1.98 -10.38
N ASN A 64 2.64 -0.84 -9.73
CA ASN A 64 2.00 0.41 -10.17
C ASN A 64 2.51 0.83 -11.56
N GLN A 65 3.82 0.79 -11.79
CA GLN A 65 4.38 1.26 -13.06
C GLN A 65 4.00 0.37 -14.25
N VAL A 66 3.95 -0.95 -14.10
CA VAL A 66 3.45 -1.83 -15.18
C VAL A 66 1.95 -1.62 -15.42
N SER A 67 1.19 -1.32 -14.35
CA SER A 67 -0.25 -1.05 -14.46
C SER A 67 -0.53 0.27 -15.18
N LEU A 68 0.21 1.33 -14.85
CA LEU A 68 0.12 2.61 -15.54
C LEU A 68 0.42 2.43 -17.04
N ASN A 69 1.55 1.79 -17.35
CA ASN A 69 1.95 1.57 -18.75
C ASN A 69 1.00 0.69 -19.55
N ALA A 70 0.41 -0.33 -18.90
CA ALA A 70 -0.52 -1.24 -19.60
C ALA A 70 -1.87 -0.57 -19.93
N GLN A 71 -2.22 0.49 -19.22
CA GLN A 71 -3.55 1.14 -19.31
C GLN A 71 -3.53 2.56 -19.87
N THR A 72 -2.34 3.11 -20.12
CA THR A 72 -2.20 4.48 -20.64
C THR A 72 -1.29 4.54 -21.85
N ARG A 73 -1.22 5.71 -22.47
CA ARG A 73 -0.32 6.04 -23.57
C ARG A 73 0.48 7.31 -23.20
N PRO A 74 1.72 7.47 -23.71
CA PRO A 74 2.48 8.70 -23.52
C PRO A 74 1.66 9.95 -23.92
N GLY A 75 1.73 10.98 -23.09
CA GLY A 75 0.98 12.22 -23.25
C GLY A 75 -0.39 12.25 -22.58
N GLN A 76 -0.89 11.12 -22.11
CA GLN A 76 -2.13 11.08 -21.32
C GLN A 76 -1.94 11.56 -19.89
N GLU A 77 -3.05 11.85 -19.23
CA GLU A 77 -3.11 12.27 -17.83
C GLU A 77 -3.72 11.16 -16.95
N VAL A 78 -3.13 10.97 -15.76
CA VAL A 78 -3.66 10.06 -14.72
C VAL A 78 -4.14 10.88 -13.53
N ILE A 79 -5.43 10.78 -13.20
CA ILE A 79 -6.00 11.41 -12.01
C ILE A 79 -5.64 10.59 -10.78
N CYS A 80 -5.07 11.26 -9.75
CA CYS A 80 -4.71 10.61 -8.48
C CYS A 80 -4.78 11.61 -7.31
N ASP A 81 -4.68 11.13 -6.07
CA ASP A 81 -4.52 12.02 -4.91
C ASP A 81 -3.08 12.59 -4.84
N LYS A 82 -2.94 13.86 -4.43
CA LYS A 82 -1.63 14.52 -4.31
C LYS A 82 -0.69 13.89 -3.28
N ASN A 83 -1.22 13.11 -2.36
CA ASN A 83 -0.45 12.42 -1.33
C ASN A 83 -0.29 10.92 -1.62
N CYS A 84 -0.78 10.41 -2.76
CA CYS A 84 -0.66 9.00 -3.12
C CYS A 84 0.80 8.59 -3.40
N HIS A 85 1.04 7.29 -3.39
CA HIS A 85 2.37 6.72 -3.54
C HIS A 85 2.96 6.97 -4.92
N ILE A 86 2.18 6.81 -5.99
CA ILE A 86 2.65 6.99 -7.38
C ILE A 86 3.10 8.43 -7.66
N PHE A 87 2.55 9.42 -6.94
CA PHE A 87 2.92 10.82 -7.09
C PHE A 87 4.19 11.18 -6.30
N ASN A 88 4.34 10.64 -5.07
CA ASN A 88 5.37 11.12 -4.14
C ASN A 88 6.59 10.20 -4.01
N TYR A 89 6.46 8.87 -4.22
CA TYR A 89 7.45 7.90 -3.74
C TYR A 89 7.99 6.95 -4.80
N GLU A 90 7.71 7.21 -6.07
CA GLU A 90 8.13 6.34 -7.17
C GLU A 90 9.11 7.03 -8.13
N CYS A 91 9.91 7.97 -7.62
CA CYS A 91 11.01 8.63 -8.35
C CYS A 91 10.60 9.30 -9.68
N GLY A 92 9.33 9.75 -9.81
CA GLY A 92 8.82 10.30 -11.06
C GLY A 92 8.62 9.25 -12.16
N SER A 93 8.53 7.97 -11.79
CA SER A 93 8.47 6.85 -12.75
C SER A 93 7.26 6.91 -13.68
N ALA A 94 6.14 7.49 -13.26
CA ALA A 94 4.98 7.67 -14.13
C ALA A 94 5.33 8.49 -15.39
N ALA A 95 6.07 9.59 -15.22
CA ALA A 95 6.56 10.39 -16.34
C ALA A 95 7.71 9.70 -17.09
N MET A 96 8.64 9.08 -16.35
CA MET A 96 9.84 8.48 -16.93
C MET A 96 9.55 7.20 -17.74
N LEU A 97 8.63 6.35 -17.28
CA LEU A 97 8.37 5.04 -17.85
C LEU A 97 7.09 5.03 -18.70
N ALA A 98 5.98 5.55 -18.20
CA ALA A 98 4.71 5.59 -18.91
C ALA A 98 4.55 6.84 -19.80
N GLY A 99 5.36 7.89 -19.56
CA GLY A 99 5.26 9.14 -20.30
C GLY A 99 3.96 9.91 -20.00
N VAL A 100 3.35 9.67 -18.85
CA VAL A 100 2.08 10.29 -18.45
C VAL A 100 2.30 11.47 -17.52
N GLN A 101 1.37 12.42 -17.56
CA GLN A 101 1.25 13.48 -16.56
C GLN A 101 0.36 13.00 -15.42
N LEU A 102 0.71 13.32 -14.18
CA LEU A 102 -0.17 13.08 -13.03
C LEU A 102 -0.99 14.33 -12.71
N ASN A 103 -2.31 14.21 -12.68
CA ASN A 103 -3.23 15.23 -12.22
C ASN A 103 -3.58 14.95 -10.76
N ALA A 104 -2.82 15.60 -9.88
CA ALA A 104 -2.84 15.35 -8.45
C ALA A 104 -3.89 16.21 -7.74
N LEU A 105 -4.98 15.61 -7.29
CA LEU A 105 -6.08 16.26 -6.60
C LEU A 105 -5.88 16.27 -5.07
N ASP A 106 -6.53 17.19 -4.37
CA ASP A 106 -6.47 17.33 -2.92
C ASP A 106 -7.62 16.57 -2.23
N GLY A 107 -7.49 15.25 -2.14
CA GLY A 107 -8.46 14.39 -1.46
C GLY A 107 -8.47 14.57 0.06
N LYS A 108 -9.64 14.43 0.68
CA LYS A 108 -9.75 14.45 2.14
C LYS A 108 -9.09 13.20 2.73
N ASN A 109 -8.01 13.37 3.48
CA ASN A 109 -7.20 12.27 4.01
C ASN A 109 -6.71 11.30 2.92
N GLY A 110 -6.46 11.82 1.70
CA GLY A 110 -6.02 11.02 0.56
C GLY A 110 -7.14 10.34 -0.24
N LEU A 111 -8.39 10.49 0.18
CA LEU A 111 -9.54 9.87 -0.50
C LEU A 111 -10.19 10.89 -1.45
N LEU A 112 -10.21 10.56 -2.73
CA LEU A 112 -10.95 11.29 -3.75
C LEU A 112 -12.42 10.84 -3.72
N ASN A 113 -13.31 11.69 -4.19
CA ASN A 113 -14.69 11.31 -4.43
C ASN A 113 -15.07 11.52 -5.91
N LYS A 114 -16.21 10.94 -6.30
CA LYS A 114 -16.70 11.03 -7.67
C LYS A 114 -16.75 12.48 -8.18
N THR A 115 -17.23 13.42 -7.38
CA THR A 115 -17.39 14.83 -7.81
C THR A 115 -16.03 15.49 -8.11
N MET A 116 -15.00 15.20 -7.31
CA MET A 116 -13.65 15.71 -7.56
C MET A 116 -13.08 15.15 -8.86
N ILE A 117 -13.26 13.85 -9.10
CA ILE A 117 -12.77 13.17 -10.30
C ILE A 117 -13.51 13.71 -11.54
N GLU A 118 -14.83 13.82 -11.48
CA GLU A 118 -15.66 14.36 -12.55
C GLU A 118 -15.22 15.78 -12.96
N ALA A 119 -14.95 16.64 -11.97
CA ALA A 119 -14.46 18.01 -12.23
C ALA A 119 -13.02 18.06 -12.79
N ALA A 120 -12.24 16.99 -12.64
CA ALA A 120 -10.86 16.92 -13.09
C ALA A 120 -10.69 16.32 -14.49
N ILE A 121 -11.72 15.65 -15.04
CA ILE A 121 -11.68 15.12 -16.40
C ILE A 121 -11.57 16.28 -17.40
N ARG A 122 -10.60 16.18 -18.29
CA ARG A 122 -10.36 17.20 -19.31
C ARG A 122 -11.38 17.11 -20.43
N PRO A 123 -11.83 18.26 -20.97
CA PRO A 123 -12.62 18.27 -22.19
C PRO A 123 -11.80 17.75 -23.38
N GLU A 124 -12.47 17.24 -24.39
CA GLU A 124 -11.85 16.84 -25.65
C GLU A 124 -11.49 18.10 -26.44
N ASP A 125 -10.23 18.54 -26.31
CA ASP A 125 -9.69 19.76 -26.90
C ASP A 125 -8.18 19.62 -27.06
N ASP A 126 -7.61 20.10 -28.17
CA ASP A 126 -6.19 19.98 -28.53
C ASP A 126 -5.22 20.64 -27.51
N HIS A 127 -5.71 21.50 -26.63
CA HIS A 127 -4.93 22.16 -25.60
C HIS A 127 -4.72 21.33 -24.33
N TYR A 128 -5.47 20.24 -24.14
CA TYR A 128 -5.43 19.44 -22.93
C TYR A 128 -4.90 18.04 -23.15
N PRO A 129 -4.14 17.49 -22.19
CA PRO A 129 -3.84 16.06 -22.20
C PRO A 129 -5.16 15.27 -22.00
N GLN A 130 -5.32 14.19 -22.75
CA GLN A 130 -6.46 13.30 -22.57
C GLN A 130 -6.35 12.57 -21.24
N THR A 131 -7.40 12.58 -20.43
CA THR A 131 -7.47 11.72 -19.23
C THR A 131 -7.47 10.25 -19.67
N GLY A 132 -6.54 9.45 -19.15
CA GLY A 132 -6.36 8.05 -19.55
C GLY A 132 -6.63 7.04 -18.45
N LEU A 133 -6.54 7.44 -17.17
CA LEU A 133 -6.64 6.52 -16.04
C LEU A 133 -7.04 7.28 -14.76
N ILE A 134 -7.80 6.61 -13.89
CA ILE A 134 -8.00 7.02 -12.50
C ILE A 134 -7.23 6.05 -11.62
N CYS A 135 -6.36 6.58 -10.72
CA CYS A 135 -5.59 5.78 -9.77
C CYS A 135 -5.99 6.11 -8.34
N LEU A 136 -6.48 5.10 -7.61
CA LEU A 136 -6.85 5.18 -6.19
C LEU A 136 -5.82 4.46 -5.34
N GLU A 137 -5.73 4.77 -4.04
CA GLU A 137 -4.85 4.08 -3.08
C GLU A 137 -5.64 3.60 -1.86
N ASN A 138 -5.57 2.31 -1.52
CA ASN A 138 -6.24 1.71 -0.35
C ASN A 138 -5.35 0.61 0.31
N THR A 139 -5.02 0.71 1.61
CA THR A 139 -5.32 1.85 2.48
C THR A 139 -4.37 3.00 2.19
N HIS A 140 -4.85 4.24 2.31
CA HIS A 140 -4.06 5.40 1.92
C HIS A 140 -2.94 5.71 2.94
N ASN A 141 -1.68 5.59 2.53
CA ASN A 141 -0.52 5.68 3.42
C ASN A 141 -0.39 7.05 4.10
N ARG A 142 -0.40 8.14 3.32
CA ARG A 142 -0.26 9.51 3.88
C ARG A 142 -1.53 10.01 4.56
N GLY A 143 -2.65 9.38 4.28
CA GLY A 143 -3.91 9.63 4.99
C GLY A 143 -3.95 9.05 6.40
N GLY A 144 -3.03 8.13 6.76
CA GLY A 144 -3.02 7.48 8.06
C GLY A 144 -3.51 6.03 8.02
N GLY A 145 -3.47 5.39 6.87
CA GLY A 145 -4.00 4.04 6.68
C GLY A 145 -5.52 4.02 6.54
N ASN A 146 -6.10 5.14 6.10
CA ASN A 146 -7.55 5.25 5.89
C ASN A 146 -8.03 4.25 4.84
N ILE A 147 -9.20 3.70 5.11
CA ILE A 147 -9.88 2.75 4.23
C ILE A 147 -10.79 3.51 3.27
N TYR A 148 -10.71 3.16 2.00
CA TYR A 148 -11.62 3.68 1.00
C TYR A 148 -13.02 3.09 1.22
N PRO A 149 -14.07 3.91 1.44
CA PRO A 149 -15.44 3.41 1.55
C PRO A 149 -15.84 2.67 0.26
N LEU A 150 -16.37 1.46 0.40
CA LEU A 150 -16.72 0.63 -0.76
C LEU A 150 -17.76 1.29 -1.68
N ASP A 151 -18.73 2.00 -1.08
CA ASP A 151 -19.76 2.73 -1.82
C ASP A 151 -19.17 3.89 -2.65
N GLU A 152 -18.15 4.57 -2.12
CA GLU A 152 -17.45 5.62 -2.88
C GLU A 152 -16.64 5.02 -4.03
N MET A 153 -15.95 3.89 -3.78
CA MET A 153 -15.26 3.16 -4.86
C MET A 153 -16.22 2.74 -5.96
N ARG A 154 -17.41 2.26 -5.58
CA ARG A 154 -18.48 1.93 -6.55
C ARG A 154 -18.91 3.15 -7.36
N CYS A 155 -19.21 4.27 -6.70
CA CYS A 155 -19.62 5.50 -7.38
C CYS A 155 -18.55 6.01 -8.36
N ILE A 156 -17.27 5.96 -7.96
CA ILE A 156 -16.14 6.33 -8.82
C ILE A 156 -16.05 5.38 -10.01
N TYR A 157 -16.12 4.07 -9.78
CA TYR A 157 -16.00 3.06 -10.82
C TYR A 157 -17.14 3.15 -11.85
N GLU A 158 -18.39 3.22 -11.41
CA GLU A 158 -19.56 3.35 -12.29
C GLU A 158 -19.46 4.63 -13.15
N PHE A 159 -19.00 5.73 -12.57
CA PHE A 159 -18.74 6.95 -13.30
C PHE A 159 -17.59 6.77 -14.31
N ALA A 160 -16.46 6.20 -13.91
CA ALA A 160 -15.31 5.96 -14.77
C ALA A 160 -15.68 5.09 -15.98
N GLN A 161 -16.45 4.02 -15.76
CA GLN A 161 -16.97 3.18 -16.84
C GLN A 161 -17.86 3.95 -17.82
N SER A 162 -18.68 4.89 -17.34
CA SER A 162 -19.48 5.76 -18.22
C SER A 162 -18.64 6.68 -19.10
N GLN A 163 -17.41 6.98 -18.67
CA GLN A 163 -16.43 7.78 -19.40
C GLN A 163 -15.40 6.92 -20.16
N GLN A 164 -15.56 5.59 -20.16
CA GLN A 164 -14.59 4.64 -20.75
C GLN A 164 -13.17 4.78 -20.17
N LEU A 165 -13.06 5.18 -18.91
CA LEU A 165 -11.80 5.32 -18.20
C LEU A 165 -11.56 4.11 -17.30
N PRO A 166 -10.38 3.49 -17.36
CA PRO A 166 -10.01 2.44 -16.44
C PRO A 166 -9.72 3.01 -15.04
N VAL A 167 -9.90 2.15 -14.02
CA VAL A 167 -9.57 2.45 -12.62
C VAL A 167 -8.50 1.46 -12.14
N HIS A 168 -7.32 1.99 -11.78
CA HIS A 168 -6.27 1.24 -11.10
C HIS A 168 -6.33 1.47 -9.60
N LEU A 169 -6.18 0.40 -8.81
CA LEU A 169 -6.08 0.47 -7.36
C LEU A 169 -4.65 0.12 -6.91
N ASP A 170 -3.93 1.12 -6.38
CA ASP A 170 -2.78 0.83 -5.52
C ASP A 170 -3.29 0.24 -4.20
N GLY A 171 -3.34 -1.06 -4.15
CA GLY A 171 -3.79 -1.88 -3.02
C GLY A 171 -2.63 -2.37 -2.16
N ALA A 172 -1.53 -1.62 -2.08
CA ALA A 172 -0.33 -2.04 -1.35
C ALA A 172 -0.61 -2.49 0.10
N ARG A 173 -1.68 -1.96 0.72
CA ARG A 173 -2.18 -2.36 2.04
C ARG A 173 -3.67 -2.74 2.03
N LEU A 174 -4.22 -3.15 0.90
CA LEU A 174 -5.62 -3.56 0.81
C LEU A 174 -5.95 -4.74 1.74
N TRP A 175 -4.96 -5.59 2.03
CA TRP A 175 -5.04 -6.64 3.05
C TRP A 175 -5.48 -6.12 4.42
N ASN A 176 -4.98 -4.94 4.82
CA ASN A 176 -5.40 -4.29 6.06
C ASN A 176 -6.86 -3.85 5.99
N ALA A 177 -7.31 -3.30 4.87
CA ALA A 177 -8.71 -2.92 4.69
C ALA A 177 -9.64 -4.15 4.80
N THR A 178 -9.29 -5.27 4.15
CA THR A 178 -10.11 -6.49 4.20
C THR A 178 -10.25 -7.02 5.63
N VAL A 179 -9.16 -7.02 6.41
CA VAL A 179 -9.17 -7.50 7.80
C VAL A 179 -9.92 -6.53 8.72
N ALA A 180 -9.80 -5.22 8.50
CA ALA A 180 -10.46 -4.23 9.35
C ALA A 180 -11.99 -4.16 9.13
N THR A 181 -12.44 -4.34 7.88
CA THR A 181 -13.85 -4.18 7.50
C THR A 181 -14.61 -5.50 7.39
N GLY A 182 -13.91 -6.61 7.20
CA GLY A 182 -14.51 -7.89 6.83
C GLY A 182 -14.98 -7.98 5.37
N ILE A 183 -14.80 -6.91 4.59
CA ILE A 183 -15.09 -6.89 3.14
C ILE A 183 -13.99 -7.67 2.42
N SER A 184 -14.36 -8.61 1.56
CA SER A 184 -13.41 -9.45 0.83
C SER A 184 -12.61 -8.68 -0.22
N LEU A 185 -11.44 -9.21 -0.60
CA LEU A 185 -10.67 -8.68 -1.74
C LEU A 185 -11.52 -8.62 -3.01
N LYS A 186 -12.33 -9.64 -3.26
CA LYS A 186 -13.20 -9.71 -4.43
C LYS A 186 -14.19 -8.55 -4.48
N GLU A 187 -14.79 -8.20 -3.33
CA GLU A 187 -15.73 -7.10 -3.23
C GLU A 187 -15.06 -5.73 -3.44
N TYR A 188 -13.82 -5.52 -2.97
CA TYR A 188 -13.07 -4.31 -3.30
C TYR A 188 -12.67 -4.28 -4.78
N CYS A 189 -12.13 -5.38 -5.29
CA CYS A 189 -11.59 -5.43 -6.65
C CYS A 189 -12.65 -5.37 -7.74
N GLN A 190 -13.93 -5.68 -7.46
CA GLN A 190 -14.98 -5.56 -8.47
C GLN A 190 -15.18 -4.12 -8.98
N TYR A 191 -14.75 -3.12 -8.21
CA TYR A 191 -14.84 -1.70 -8.57
C TYR A 191 -13.48 -1.13 -9.04
N THR A 192 -12.69 -1.95 -9.71
CA THR A 192 -11.40 -1.58 -10.32
C THR A 192 -11.19 -2.39 -11.59
N ASP A 193 -10.42 -1.91 -12.54
CA ASP A 193 -10.00 -2.69 -13.71
C ASP A 193 -8.70 -3.46 -13.40
N SER A 194 -7.82 -2.85 -12.62
CA SER A 194 -6.58 -3.48 -12.16
C SER A 194 -6.28 -3.14 -10.70
N VAL A 195 -5.57 -4.03 -10.02
CA VAL A 195 -5.13 -3.85 -8.64
C VAL A 195 -3.68 -4.29 -8.47
N SER A 196 -2.91 -3.56 -7.65
CA SER A 196 -1.57 -3.95 -7.19
C SER A 196 -1.62 -4.26 -5.69
N LEU A 197 -1.11 -5.43 -5.25
CA LEU A 197 -1.12 -5.89 -3.86
C LEU A 197 0.30 -6.21 -3.41
N CYS A 198 0.74 -5.72 -2.23
CA CYS A 198 2.07 -6.00 -1.70
C CYS A 198 2.05 -7.16 -0.69
N PHE A 199 3.05 -8.04 -0.77
CA PHE A 199 3.33 -9.08 0.22
C PHE A 199 4.43 -8.67 1.20
N SER A 200 5.29 -7.74 0.80
CA SER A 200 6.51 -7.29 1.50
C SER A 200 6.28 -6.15 2.48
N LYS A 201 5.11 -6.12 3.13
CA LYS A 201 4.75 -5.16 4.18
C LYS A 201 4.22 -5.91 5.42
N GLY A 202 3.03 -5.59 5.91
CA GLY A 202 2.42 -6.25 7.08
C GLY A 202 2.38 -7.78 6.99
N LEU A 203 2.26 -8.35 5.80
CA LEU A 203 2.29 -9.80 5.59
C LEU A 203 3.67 -10.44 5.80
N GLY A 204 4.76 -9.66 5.77
CA GLY A 204 6.11 -10.10 6.15
C GLY A 204 6.88 -10.90 5.11
N ALA A 205 6.41 -11.04 3.87
CA ALA A 205 7.22 -11.63 2.83
C ALA A 205 8.44 -10.74 2.51
N PRO A 206 9.61 -11.31 2.16
CA PRO A 206 10.84 -10.53 2.00
C PRO A 206 10.82 -9.64 0.76
N VAL A 207 10.08 -10.04 -0.27
CA VAL A 207 10.02 -9.39 -1.59
C VAL A 207 8.67 -9.68 -2.21
N GLY A 208 8.20 -8.79 -3.06
CA GLY A 208 7.18 -9.07 -4.03
C GLY A 208 5.85 -8.37 -3.78
N SER A 209 5.22 -8.18 -4.88
CA SER A 209 3.86 -7.70 -5.06
C SER A 209 3.22 -8.48 -6.20
N ILE A 210 1.95 -8.24 -6.46
CA ILE A 210 1.25 -8.86 -7.55
C ILE A 210 0.26 -7.87 -8.14
N VAL A 211 0.11 -7.88 -9.46
CA VAL A 211 -0.96 -7.14 -10.13
C VAL A 211 -2.01 -8.12 -10.63
N ALA A 212 -3.28 -7.73 -10.60
CA ALA A 212 -4.38 -8.54 -11.10
C ALA A 212 -5.34 -7.68 -11.92
N GLY A 213 -5.94 -8.27 -12.96
CA GLY A 213 -6.83 -7.62 -13.89
C GLY A 213 -7.40 -8.63 -14.92
N ASP A 214 -7.90 -8.14 -16.04
CA ASP A 214 -8.27 -9.00 -17.16
C ASP A 214 -7.02 -9.57 -17.85
N LYS A 215 -7.21 -10.54 -18.73
CA LYS A 215 -6.10 -11.20 -19.46
C LYS A 215 -5.36 -10.26 -20.38
N ALA A 216 -6.05 -9.30 -21.00
CA ALA A 216 -5.44 -8.35 -21.93
C ALA A 216 -4.51 -7.39 -21.17
N PHE A 217 -4.95 -6.88 -20.03
CA PHE A 217 -4.14 -6.09 -19.12
C PHE A 217 -2.89 -6.88 -18.66
N ILE A 218 -3.08 -8.11 -18.17
CA ILE A 218 -1.96 -8.93 -17.67
C ILE A 218 -0.95 -9.24 -18.79
N GLN A 219 -1.40 -9.47 -20.02
CA GLN A 219 -0.51 -9.67 -21.15
C GLN A 219 0.37 -8.43 -21.42
N GLN A 220 -0.21 -7.23 -21.35
CA GLN A 220 0.56 -5.99 -21.48
C GLN A 220 1.49 -5.76 -20.28
N ALA A 221 0.98 -5.94 -19.06
CA ALA A 221 1.76 -5.81 -17.83
C ALA A 221 2.99 -6.76 -17.82
N HIS A 222 2.84 -7.96 -18.36
CA HIS A 222 3.94 -8.94 -18.49
C HIS A 222 5.07 -8.42 -19.39
N LEU A 223 4.75 -7.75 -20.50
CA LEU A 223 5.76 -7.13 -21.40
C LEU A 223 6.52 -6.01 -20.66
N TYR A 224 5.80 -5.14 -19.96
CA TYR A 224 6.43 -4.07 -19.19
C TYR A 224 7.22 -4.60 -17.99
N ARG A 225 6.73 -5.65 -17.28
CA ARG A 225 7.50 -6.32 -16.23
C ARG A 225 8.85 -6.79 -16.76
N LYS A 226 8.86 -7.42 -17.94
CA LYS A 226 10.10 -7.87 -18.57
C LYS A 226 11.03 -6.70 -18.91
N ALA A 227 10.49 -5.65 -19.52
CA ALA A 227 11.25 -4.45 -19.90
C ALA A 227 11.89 -3.76 -18.70
N TYR A 228 11.21 -3.77 -17.53
CA TYR A 228 11.71 -3.16 -16.26
C TYR A 228 12.58 -4.09 -15.43
N GLY A 229 13.04 -5.22 -15.99
CA GLY A 229 13.94 -6.15 -15.32
C GLY A 229 13.28 -7.06 -14.29
N GLY A 230 11.93 -7.10 -14.23
CA GLY A 230 11.17 -7.94 -13.29
C GLY A 230 10.88 -9.36 -13.77
N GLY A 231 11.38 -9.76 -14.95
CA GLY A 231 11.32 -11.14 -15.43
C GLY A 231 12.37 -12.00 -14.74
N ILE A 232 12.10 -12.38 -13.50
CA ILE A 232 12.94 -13.28 -12.70
C ILE A 232 12.82 -14.71 -13.21
N ARG A 233 13.80 -15.57 -12.89
CA ARG A 233 13.80 -16.97 -13.34
C ARG A 233 13.10 -17.84 -12.30
N GLN A 234 13.80 -18.43 -11.36
CA GLN A 234 13.28 -19.32 -10.32
C GLN A 234 12.66 -18.50 -9.17
N GLY A 235 11.63 -17.75 -9.49
CA GLY A 235 10.94 -16.83 -8.56
C GLY A 235 10.05 -17.52 -7.54
N GLY A 236 9.78 -18.81 -7.72
CA GLY A 236 8.97 -19.63 -6.80
C GLY A 236 9.47 -19.59 -5.37
N ILE A 237 10.77 -19.42 -5.15
CA ILE A 237 11.34 -19.19 -3.80
C ILE A 237 10.67 -17.99 -3.12
N LEU A 238 10.46 -16.90 -3.85
CA LEU A 238 9.83 -15.68 -3.32
C LEU A 238 8.31 -15.82 -3.23
N ALA A 239 7.71 -16.46 -4.23
CA ALA A 239 6.27 -16.72 -4.27
C ALA A 239 5.82 -17.64 -3.13
N ALA A 240 6.64 -18.59 -2.70
CA ALA A 240 6.37 -19.46 -1.55
C ALA A 240 6.21 -18.65 -0.25
N ALA A 241 7.03 -17.62 -0.05
CA ALA A 241 6.87 -16.71 1.09
C ALA A 241 5.54 -15.96 1.03
N ALA A 242 5.13 -15.49 -0.15
CA ALA A 242 3.86 -14.80 -0.34
C ALA A 242 2.66 -15.72 -0.09
N LEU A 243 2.69 -16.96 -0.59
CA LEU A 243 1.66 -17.98 -0.33
C LEU A 243 1.53 -18.25 1.17
N HIS A 244 2.66 -18.49 1.85
CA HIS A 244 2.70 -18.69 3.30
C HIS A 244 2.15 -17.47 4.06
N ALA A 245 2.49 -16.26 3.59
CA ALA A 245 2.03 -15.02 4.19
C ALA A 245 0.51 -14.86 4.12
N ILE A 246 -0.09 -15.14 2.97
CA ILE A 246 -1.55 -15.09 2.78
C ILE A 246 -2.24 -16.10 3.73
N GLU A 247 -1.70 -17.30 3.85
CA GLU A 247 -2.33 -18.37 4.64
C GLU A 247 -2.18 -18.16 6.15
N HIS A 248 -1.05 -17.62 6.62
CA HIS A 248 -0.71 -17.63 8.03
C HIS A 248 -0.50 -16.25 8.68
N GLN A 249 -0.27 -15.19 7.90
CA GLN A 249 -0.04 -13.85 8.44
C GLN A 249 -1.23 -12.91 8.23
N LEU A 250 -2.01 -13.10 7.18
CA LEU A 250 -3.16 -12.24 6.90
C LEU A 250 -4.11 -12.07 8.11
N PRO A 251 -4.54 -13.13 8.82
CA PRO A 251 -5.39 -12.96 10.00
C PRO A 251 -4.73 -12.18 11.15
N LYS A 252 -3.40 -12.17 11.22
CA LYS A 252 -2.64 -11.50 12.29
C LYS A 252 -2.60 -9.98 12.14
N LEU A 253 -2.95 -9.43 10.98
CA LEU A 253 -3.06 -7.99 10.78
C LEU A 253 -4.08 -7.35 11.75
N ALA A 254 -5.09 -8.10 12.20
CA ALA A 254 -6.04 -7.64 13.23
C ALA A 254 -5.33 -7.22 14.54
N GLU A 255 -4.27 -7.93 14.93
CA GLU A 255 -3.47 -7.59 16.10
C GLU A 255 -2.67 -6.30 15.91
N ASP A 256 -2.17 -6.06 14.69
CA ASP A 256 -1.50 -4.80 14.37
C ASP A 256 -2.48 -3.63 14.48
N HIS A 257 -3.72 -3.80 13.99
CA HIS A 257 -4.78 -2.79 14.12
C HIS A 257 -5.14 -2.51 15.58
N ARG A 258 -5.31 -3.58 16.37
CA ARG A 258 -5.60 -3.45 17.81
C ARG A 258 -4.49 -2.67 18.54
N ARG A 259 -3.23 -3.01 18.25
CA ARG A 259 -2.07 -2.31 18.85
C ARG A 259 -1.98 -0.86 18.40
N ALA A 260 -2.25 -0.58 17.11
CA ALA A 260 -2.27 0.78 16.58
C ALA A 260 -3.32 1.64 17.31
N LYS A 261 -4.53 1.11 17.50
CA LYS A 261 -5.60 1.80 18.21
C LYS A 261 -5.26 2.05 19.67
N ALA A 262 -4.79 1.03 20.38
CA ALA A 262 -4.38 1.15 21.78
C ALA A 262 -3.22 2.15 21.96
N PHE A 263 -2.27 2.17 21.02
CA PHE A 263 -1.17 3.13 21.02
C PHE A 263 -1.68 4.56 20.80
N ALA A 264 -2.59 4.79 19.86
CA ALA A 264 -3.20 6.09 19.61
C ALA A 264 -4.02 6.59 20.81
N GLU A 265 -4.80 5.72 21.45
CA GLU A 265 -5.56 6.03 22.66
C GLU A 265 -4.63 6.47 23.81
N ALA A 266 -3.51 5.78 23.98
CA ALA A 266 -2.54 6.14 25.01
C ALA A 266 -1.80 7.46 24.70
N LEU A 267 -1.47 7.71 23.43
CA LEU A 267 -0.88 8.98 22.99
C LEU A 267 -1.85 10.15 23.14
N HIS A 268 -3.13 9.95 22.85
CA HIS A 268 -4.17 10.97 22.98
C HIS A 268 -4.28 11.57 24.39
N GLN A 269 -3.93 10.78 25.42
CA GLN A 269 -3.90 11.23 26.81
C GLN A 269 -2.65 12.05 27.17
N MET A 270 -1.68 12.20 26.26
CA MET A 270 -0.42 12.88 26.54
C MET A 270 -0.49 14.36 26.13
N SER A 271 -0.16 15.24 27.05
CA SER A 271 -0.15 16.67 26.79
C SER A 271 0.87 17.03 25.70
N GLY A 272 0.44 17.75 24.67
CA GLY A 272 1.28 18.14 23.53
C GLY A 272 1.25 17.16 22.37
N ILE A 273 0.45 16.09 22.45
CA ILE A 273 0.17 15.20 21.32
C ILE A 273 -1.32 15.32 20.96
N HIS A 274 -1.57 15.39 19.66
CA HIS A 274 -2.92 15.35 19.10
C HIS A 274 -3.04 14.18 18.14
N VAL A 275 -3.87 13.21 18.48
CA VAL A 275 -4.27 12.08 17.66
C VAL A 275 -5.69 11.69 18.04
N PRO A 276 -6.69 11.90 17.14
CA PRO A 276 -8.03 11.37 17.36
C PRO A 276 -8.02 9.84 17.16
N PRO A 277 -8.22 9.01 18.21
CA PRO A 277 -8.10 7.55 18.08
C PRO A 277 -9.12 6.93 17.12
N GLU A 278 -10.26 7.59 16.92
CA GLU A 278 -11.30 7.18 15.97
C GLU A 278 -10.85 7.24 14.51
N THR A 279 -9.78 7.99 14.20
CA THR A 279 -9.22 8.09 12.84
C THR A 279 -8.23 6.98 12.53
N VAL A 280 -7.87 6.14 13.50
CA VAL A 280 -6.95 5.01 13.32
C VAL A 280 -7.77 3.78 12.92
N GLU A 281 -7.83 3.53 11.62
CA GLU A 281 -8.63 2.46 11.04
C GLU A 281 -7.86 1.16 10.88
N THR A 282 -6.53 1.25 10.70
CA THR A 282 -5.66 0.10 10.44
C THR A 282 -4.37 0.15 11.27
N ASN A 283 -3.24 -0.21 10.68
CA ASN A 283 -1.95 -0.35 11.37
C ASN A 283 -1.11 0.93 11.43
N ILE A 284 -1.58 2.04 10.86
CA ILE A 284 -0.82 3.30 10.80
C ILE A 284 -1.41 4.31 11.79
N VAL A 285 -0.55 4.88 12.62
CA VAL A 285 -0.89 5.98 13.54
C VAL A 285 -0.13 7.22 13.12
N ILE A 286 -0.85 8.26 12.71
CA ILE A 286 -0.28 9.58 12.48
C ILE A 286 -0.76 10.50 13.60
N PHE A 287 0.17 11.17 14.25
CA PHE A 287 -0.12 12.12 15.31
C PHE A 287 0.62 13.42 15.09
N GLU A 288 0.06 14.50 15.62
CA GLU A 288 0.67 15.83 15.59
C GLU A 288 1.24 16.16 16.97
N VAL A 289 2.33 16.90 16.99
CA VAL A 289 2.92 17.45 18.20
C VAL A 289 2.69 18.96 18.26
N ASP A 290 2.43 19.47 19.46
CA ASP A 290 2.36 20.90 19.69
C ASP A 290 3.78 21.51 19.59
N PRO A 291 4.07 22.33 18.57
CA PRO A 291 5.40 22.89 18.37
C PRO A 291 5.82 23.89 19.49
N LYS A 292 4.87 24.33 20.33
CA LYS A 292 5.18 25.14 21.52
C LYS A 292 5.77 24.28 22.66
N LYS A 293 5.59 22.96 22.62
CA LYS A 293 6.12 22.04 23.63
C LYS A 293 7.37 21.35 23.17
N ILE A 294 7.34 20.78 21.97
CA ILE A 294 8.46 20.08 21.37
C ILE A 294 8.34 20.10 19.86
N ASP A 295 9.46 20.28 19.18
CA ASP A 295 9.56 20.10 17.72
C ASP A 295 9.47 18.61 17.35
N ALA A 296 8.83 18.30 16.22
CA ALA A 296 8.64 16.92 15.79
C ALA A 296 9.97 16.20 15.51
N ALA A 297 10.95 16.89 14.93
CA ALA A 297 12.28 16.30 14.68
C ALA A 297 13.02 16.04 16.01
N ASP A 298 12.88 16.93 16.98
CA ASP A 298 13.46 16.74 18.30
C ASP A 298 12.81 15.58 19.05
N LEU A 299 11.49 15.44 18.99
CA LEU A 299 10.80 14.28 19.60
C LEU A 299 11.30 12.99 18.96
N VAL A 300 11.34 12.90 17.63
CA VAL A 300 11.85 11.71 16.92
C VAL A 300 13.29 11.39 17.32
N ARG A 301 14.17 12.39 17.43
CA ARG A 301 15.56 12.22 17.86
C ARG A 301 15.65 11.71 19.31
N GLN A 302 14.87 12.27 20.23
CA GLN A 302 14.86 11.84 21.63
C GLN A 302 14.28 10.43 21.80
N LEU A 303 13.22 10.08 21.05
CA LEU A 303 12.68 8.72 21.00
C LEU A 303 13.74 7.73 20.52
N GLN A 304 14.48 8.06 19.44
CA GLN A 304 15.53 7.22 18.89
C GLN A 304 16.65 6.95 19.91
N VAL A 305 17.11 7.97 20.63
CA VAL A 305 18.12 7.82 21.70
C VAL A 305 17.64 6.88 22.79
N ASN A 306 16.33 6.85 23.06
CA ASN A 306 15.70 5.99 24.07
C ASN A 306 15.18 4.65 23.48
N GLY A 307 15.57 4.28 22.23
CA GLY A 307 15.26 2.98 21.64
C GLY A 307 13.91 2.87 20.96
N VAL A 308 13.21 3.99 20.65
CA VAL A 308 11.95 4.00 19.92
C VAL A 308 12.16 4.71 18.57
N LEU A 309 12.00 3.99 17.47
CA LEU A 309 12.25 4.52 16.11
C LEU A 309 10.93 4.84 15.42
N MET A 310 10.82 6.07 14.91
CA MET A 310 9.69 6.56 14.11
C MET A 310 10.16 7.47 12.99
N PHE A 311 9.26 7.80 12.06
CA PHE A 311 9.53 8.80 11.02
C PHE A 311 8.76 10.09 11.29
N GLN A 312 9.48 11.23 11.17
CA GLN A 312 8.82 12.51 10.97
C GLN A 312 8.10 12.48 9.61
N PHE A 313 6.84 12.91 9.59
CA PHE A 313 5.95 12.76 8.43
C PHE A 313 5.37 14.09 7.94
N GLY A 314 5.84 15.17 8.50
CA GLY A 314 5.49 16.56 8.21
C GLY A 314 6.15 17.50 9.23
N PRO A 315 5.95 18.80 9.14
CA PRO A 315 6.55 19.75 10.07
C PRO A 315 6.20 19.47 11.55
N THR A 316 4.96 19.09 11.82
CA THR A 316 4.45 18.77 13.16
C THR A 316 3.97 17.32 13.29
N ARG A 317 4.04 16.52 12.21
CA ARG A 317 3.45 15.17 12.12
C ARG A 317 4.52 14.10 12.27
N ILE A 318 4.18 13.06 13.03
CA ILE A 318 5.00 11.85 13.19
C ILE A 318 4.13 10.64 12.85
N ARG A 319 4.73 9.62 12.24
CA ARG A 319 4.06 8.38 11.90
C ARG A 319 4.69 7.20 12.64
N ALA A 320 3.83 6.40 13.26
CA ALA A 320 4.13 5.06 13.76
C ALA A 320 3.36 4.02 12.95
N VAL A 321 3.98 2.87 12.68
CA VAL A 321 3.35 1.75 11.96
C VAL A 321 3.50 0.49 12.79
N MET A 322 2.37 -0.14 13.12
CA MET A 322 2.36 -1.47 13.76
C MET A 322 2.53 -2.55 12.70
N HIS A 323 3.25 -3.60 13.05
CA HIS A 323 3.55 -4.69 12.12
C HIS A 323 3.95 -5.96 12.86
N LEU A 324 4.11 -7.06 12.13
CA LEU A 324 4.41 -8.42 12.57
C LEU A 324 5.42 -8.55 13.74
N HIS A 325 6.39 -7.65 13.82
CA HIS A 325 7.43 -7.71 14.86
C HIS A 325 7.18 -6.79 16.06
N ILE A 326 6.04 -6.10 16.10
CA ILE A 326 5.67 -5.27 17.24
C ILE A 326 4.75 -6.05 18.16
N THR A 327 5.17 -6.22 19.41
CA THR A 327 4.40 -6.93 20.45
C THR A 327 3.72 -5.95 21.40
N ASP A 328 2.87 -6.46 22.28
CA ASP A 328 2.26 -5.65 23.34
C ASP A 328 3.31 -5.12 24.34
N GLU A 329 4.38 -5.89 24.58
CA GLU A 329 5.52 -5.45 25.40
C GLU A 329 6.33 -4.33 24.73
N ASP A 330 6.36 -4.26 23.39
CA ASP A 330 7.00 -3.17 22.67
C ASP A 330 6.20 -1.88 22.79
N VAL A 331 4.87 -1.97 22.69
CA VAL A 331 3.97 -0.84 22.96
C VAL A 331 4.11 -0.38 24.40
N ALA A 332 4.10 -1.31 25.36
CA ALA A 332 4.29 -1.02 26.78
C ALA A 332 5.67 -0.41 27.08
N PHE A 333 6.70 -0.74 26.33
CA PHE A 333 8.03 -0.11 26.42
C PHE A 333 8.04 1.32 25.84
N ALA A 334 7.41 1.54 24.70
CA ALA A 334 7.44 2.83 24.02
C ALA A 334 6.69 3.94 24.77
N LEU A 335 5.51 3.68 25.31
CA LEU A 335 4.65 4.68 25.93
C LEU A 335 5.30 5.43 27.14
N PRO A 336 6.00 4.78 28.09
CA PRO A 336 6.75 5.47 29.14
C PRO A 336 7.86 6.39 28.61
N VAL A 337 8.50 6.02 27.48
CA VAL A 337 9.51 6.88 26.85
C VAL A 337 8.89 8.19 26.38
N PHE A 338 7.73 8.16 25.74
CA PHE A 338 6.98 9.37 25.39
C PHE A 338 6.67 10.23 26.61
N ARG A 339 6.11 9.62 27.67
CA ARG A 339 5.76 10.36 28.90
C ARG A 339 6.98 11.05 29.51
N LYS A 340 8.14 10.38 29.54
CA LYS A 340 9.40 10.96 30.05
C LYS A 340 9.88 12.15 29.24
N ILE A 341 9.73 12.12 27.91
CA ILE A 341 10.21 13.20 27.03
C ILE A 341 9.26 14.40 27.07
N LEU A 342 7.96 14.15 27.24
CA LEU A 342 6.92 15.19 27.22
C LEU A 342 6.61 15.79 28.59
N ALA A 343 7.15 15.24 29.68
CA ALA A 343 7.04 15.78 31.04
C ALA A 343 7.87 17.05 31.20
#